data_476c6ca8639ad342dbb4520e6914fc7e
#
_entry.id   476c6ca8639ad342dbb4520e6914fc7e
#
_cell.length_a   1.000
_cell.length_b   1.000
_cell.length_c   1.000
_cell.angle_alpha   90.00
_cell.angle_beta   90.00
_cell.angle_gamma   90.00
#
_symmetry.space_group_name_H-M   'P 1'
#
loop_
_entity.id
_entity.type
_entity.pdbx_description
1 polymer ?
#
loop_
_entity_poly.entity_id
_entity_poly.type
_entity_poly.pdbx_seq_one_letter_code
_entity_poly.pdbx_strand_id
1 'polypeptide(L)'
;MHLNSVPTHAWEQWVRRINALETDGLVITGDISEGDNVVPQLQRIASEINLPVYFVLGNHDFYGSTFQATRQNVIHACRASNQLHYLTDLSALAVSEGTYLLGEDGWADGTVGNYDESTIHLNDFERIGDFKACGQFAWKQKLKDLGSESAKRLRTKLEQLPAETHQVLVLTHAPPFREACWYEGKTTDDNWAPFFVAGQVGNALMEFCSLRPDCKVTVLCGHTHHAGIAKMAANLGVYTGAAVPGHPNIEATITMASHALTVVPHNDAE
;
A
#
# COMPACT_ATOMS: atom_id res chain seq x y z
N MET A 1 6.44 -3.38 6.59
CA MET A 1 7.40 -4.46 6.92
C MET A 1 8.60 -3.96 7.73
N HIS A 2 9.18 -2.83 7.39
CA HIS A 2 10.32 -2.19 8.09
C HIS A 2 11.54 -3.12 8.24
N LEU A 3 12.05 -3.59 7.09
CA LEU A 3 13.12 -4.60 7.05
C LEU A 3 14.52 -4.06 7.43
N ASN A 4 14.65 -2.78 7.69
CA ASN A 4 15.94 -2.15 8.05
C ASN A 4 16.54 -2.62 9.40
N SER A 5 15.76 -3.30 10.24
CA SER A 5 16.18 -3.73 11.58
C SER A 5 15.75 -5.17 11.91
N VAL A 6 15.56 -6.02 10.90
CA VAL A 6 15.10 -7.40 11.11
C VAL A 6 16.26 -8.29 11.57
N PRO A 7 16.14 -8.99 12.72
CA PRO A 7 17.12 -10.00 13.13
C PRO A 7 17.22 -11.14 12.11
N THR A 8 18.42 -11.65 11.88
CA THR A 8 18.67 -12.70 10.88
C THR A 8 17.75 -13.91 11.04
N HIS A 9 17.54 -14.38 12.28
CA HIS A 9 16.67 -15.53 12.53
C HIS A 9 15.20 -15.27 12.17
N ALA A 10 14.69 -14.05 12.43
CA ALA A 10 13.30 -13.67 12.09
C ALA A 10 13.13 -13.57 10.57
N TRP A 11 14.13 -13.03 9.88
CA TRP A 11 14.17 -13.01 8.42
C TRP A 11 14.15 -14.43 7.83
N GLU A 12 15.06 -15.31 8.27
CA GLU A 12 15.13 -16.70 7.77
C GLU A 12 13.85 -17.49 8.04
N GLN A 13 13.21 -17.25 9.19
CA GLN A 13 11.93 -17.87 9.52
C GLN A 13 10.82 -17.38 8.58
N TRP A 14 10.75 -16.08 8.33
CA TRP A 14 9.75 -15.48 7.43
C TRP A 14 9.94 -16.00 5.99
N VAL A 15 11.17 -16.04 5.47
CA VAL A 15 11.48 -16.59 4.14
C VAL A 15 11.07 -18.07 4.04
N ARG A 16 11.41 -18.89 5.05
CA ARG A 16 10.99 -20.30 5.07
C ARG A 16 9.48 -20.46 5.05
N ARG A 17 8.76 -19.65 5.83
CA ARG A 17 7.28 -19.67 5.85
C ARG A 17 6.70 -19.34 4.48
N ILE A 18 7.17 -18.26 3.83
CA ILE A 18 6.67 -17.87 2.50
C ILE A 18 6.96 -18.95 1.46
N ASN A 19 8.20 -19.47 1.41
CA ASN A 19 8.57 -20.47 0.43
C ASN A 19 7.90 -21.84 0.65
N ALA A 20 7.30 -22.06 1.82
CA ALA A 20 6.49 -23.25 2.12
C ALA A 20 5.00 -23.09 1.75
N LEU A 21 4.54 -21.89 1.41
CA LEU A 21 3.16 -21.67 0.98
C LEU A 21 2.97 -22.06 -0.49
N GLU A 22 1.87 -22.75 -0.76
CA GLU A 22 1.39 -22.99 -2.13
C GLU A 22 0.63 -21.73 -2.61
N THR A 23 1.37 -20.78 -3.18
CA THR A 23 0.85 -19.47 -3.62
C THR A 23 1.56 -18.99 -4.88
N ASP A 24 0.88 -18.16 -5.66
CA ASP A 24 1.36 -17.65 -6.96
C ASP A 24 2.15 -16.36 -6.84
N GLY A 25 2.18 -15.73 -5.68
CA GLY A 25 2.90 -14.46 -5.47
C GLY A 25 2.81 -13.89 -4.07
N LEU A 26 3.66 -12.94 -3.79
CA LEU A 26 3.68 -12.15 -2.56
C LEU A 26 3.22 -10.72 -2.86
N VAL A 27 2.32 -10.18 -2.04
CA VAL A 27 1.92 -8.76 -2.11
C VAL A 27 2.42 -8.00 -0.89
N ILE A 28 2.95 -6.78 -1.09
CA ILE A 28 3.48 -5.91 -0.02
C ILE A 28 2.87 -4.51 -0.16
N THR A 29 2.21 -4.05 0.90
CA THR A 29 1.51 -2.76 0.92
C THR A 29 2.41 -1.59 1.40
N GLY A 30 3.70 -1.63 1.11
CA GLY A 30 4.65 -0.56 1.40
C GLY A 30 5.39 -0.70 2.73
N ASP A 31 6.15 0.34 3.08
CA ASP A 31 7.06 0.39 4.23
C ASP A 31 8.01 -0.81 4.25
N ILE A 32 8.65 -1.06 3.11
CA ILE A 32 9.58 -2.17 2.91
C ILE A 32 10.82 -1.94 3.77
N SER A 33 11.38 -0.71 3.69
CA SER A 33 12.54 -0.32 4.47
C SER A 33 12.61 1.21 4.62
N GLU A 34 13.80 1.79 4.70
CA GLU A 34 14.01 3.23 4.74
C GLU A 34 15.02 3.67 3.66
N GLY A 35 14.61 4.60 2.81
CA GLY A 35 15.45 5.31 1.86
C GLY A 35 16.36 4.40 1.01
N ASP A 36 17.66 4.59 1.14
CA ASP A 36 18.65 3.86 0.34
C ASP A 36 18.67 2.35 0.60
N ASN A 37 18.06 1.87 1.70
CA ASN A 37 17.94 0.45 1.98
C ASN A 37 16.78 -0.24 1.26
N VAL A 38 15.85 0.48 0.65
CA VAL A 38 14.67 -0.09 -0.03
C VAL A 38 15.08 -1.03 -1.16
N VAL A 39 15.95 -0.57 -2.06
CA VAL A 39 16.42 -1.40 -3.18
C VAL A 39 17.21 -2.62 -2.71
N PRO A 40 18.20 -2.50 -1.81
CA PRO A 40 18.86 -3.68 -1.23
C PRO A 40 17.90 -4.69 -0.61
N GLN A 41 16.87 -4.24 0.13
CA GLN A 41 15.90 -5.16 0.72
C GLN A 41 15.00 -5.82 -0.34
N LEU A 42 14.57 -5.09 -1.36
CA LEU A 42 13.82 -5.67 -2.49
C LEU A 42 14.65 -6.73 -3.23
N GLN A 43 15.93 -6.47 -3.47
CA GLN A 43 16.86 -7.44 -4.08
C GLN A 43 17.06 -8.67 -3.20
N ARG A 44 17.16 -8.48 -1.88
CA ARG A 44 17.24 -9.57 -0.92
C ARG A 44 15.97 -10.43 -0.95
N ILE A 45 14.78 -9.82 -0.94
CA ILE A 45 13.51 -10.52 -1.09
C ILE A 45 13.52 -11.34 -2.39
N ALA A 46 13.85 -10.73 -3.52
CA ALA A 46 13.87 -11.41 -4.82
C ALA A 46 14.88 -12.54 -4.90
N SER A 47 16.00 -12.48 -4.15
CA SER A 47 17.02 -13.54 -4.16
C SER A 47 16.69 -14.73 -3.27
N GLU A 48 15.85 -14.56 -2.25
CA GLU A 48 15.56 -15.60 -1.25
C GLU A 48 14.13 -16.14 -1.30
N ILE A 49 13.19 -15.41 -1.96
CA ILE A 49 11.79 -15.83 -2.14
C ILE A 49 11.58 -16.28 -3.58
N ASN A 50 11.02 -17.48 -3.75
CA ASN A 50 10.83 -18.11 -5.07
C ASN A 50 9.49 -17.70 -5.74
N LEU A 51 8.97 -16.51 -5.43
CA LEU A 51 7.68 -16.01 -5.89
C LEU A 51 7.84 -14.63 -6.54
N PRO A 52 7.01 -14.27 -7.51
CA PRO A 52 6.87 -12.89 -7.92
C PRO A 52 6.38 -12.01 -6.76
N VAL A 53 6.93 -10.82 -6.63
CA VAL A 53 6.66 -9.87 -5.56
C VAL A 53 6.02 -8.62 -6.14
N TYR A 54 4.76 -8.40 -5.80
CA TYR A 54 3.97 -7.25 -6.22
C TYR A 54 3.89 -6.27 -5.06
N PHE A 55 4.28 -5.02 -5.26
CA PHE A 55 4.37 -4.09 -4.16
C PHE A 55 4.05 -2.64 -4.55
N VAL A 56 3.76 -1.86 -3.54
CA VAL A 56 3.75 -0.38 -3.56
C VAL A 56 4.75 0.13 -2.52
N LEU A 57 5.04 1.43 -2.53
CA LEU A 57 5.92 2.06 -1.53
C LEU A 57 5.07 2.75 -0.45
N GLY A 58 5.61 2.76 0.79
CA GLY A 58 5.07 3.52 1.91
C GLY A 58 5.91 4.75 2.22
N ASN A 59 5.49 5.53 3.20
CA ASN A 59 6.18 6.77 3.55
C ASN A 59 7.61 6.54 4.07
N HIS A 60 7.87 5.46 4.81
CA HIS A 60 9.21 5.13 5.28
C HIS A 60 10.19 4.83 4.15
N ASP A 61 9.72 4.30 3.04
CA ASP A 61 10.56 4.00 1.88
C ASP A 61 11.22 5.25 1.27
N PHE A 62 10.69 6.44 1.55
CA PHE A 62 11.22 7.73 1.08
C PHE A 62 12.12 8.46 2.10
N TYR A 63 12.28 7.93 3.32
CA TYR A 63 13.10 8.58 4.36
C TYR A 63 14.57 8.69 3.93
N GLY A 64 15.15 9.86 4.14
CA GLY A 64 16.53 10.18 3.72
C GLY A 64 16.69 10.42 2.22
N SER A 65 15.60 10.37 1.44
CA SER A 65 15.61 10.51 -0.03
C SER A 65 14.51 11.49 -0.49
N THR A 66 14.23 11.51 -1.79
CA THR A 66 13.11 12.24 -2.41
C THR A 66 12.15 11.25 -3.09
N PHE A 67 10.90 11.68 -3.30
CA PHE A 67 9.92 10.86 -4.03
C PHE A 67 10.43 10.41 -5.40
N GLN A 68 11.03 11.34 -6.14
CA GLN A 68 11.55 11.06 -7.48
C GLN A 68 12.72 10.08 -7.44
N ALA A 69 13.71 10.32 -6.60
CA ALA A 69 14.91 9.48 -6.54
C ALA A 69 14.58 8.04 -6.12
N THR A 70 13.79 7.88 -5.07
CA THR A 70 13.39 6.54 -4.58
C THR A 70 12.62 5.79 -5.65
N ARG A 71 11.59 6.40 -6.26
CA ARG A 71 10.82 5.76 -7.32
C ARG A 71 11.68 5.35 -8.51
N GLN A 72 12.58 6.22 -8.98
CA GLN A 72 13.50 5.92 -10.08
C GLN A 72 14.43 4.74 -9.77
N ASN A 73 15.00 4.69 -8.54
CA ASN A 73 15.86 3.60 -8.11
C ASN A 73 15.09 2.27 -8.04
N VAL A 74 13.86 2.28 -7.51
CA VAL A 74 12.99 1.10 -7.46
C VAL A 74 12.58 0.63 -8.86
N ILE A 75 12.18 1.52 -9.75
CA ILE A 75 11.87 1.20 -11.15
C ILE A 75 13.08 0.57 -11.84
N HIS A 76 14.28 1.12 -11.62
CA HIS A 76 15.51 0.55 -12.18
C HIS A 76 15.77 -0.88 -11.65
N ALA A 77 15.59 -1.11 -10.35
CA ALA A 77 15.74 -2.43 -9.74
C ALA A 77 14.71 -3.44 -10.30
N CYS A 78 13.45 -3.02 -10.48
CA CYS A 78 12.41 -3.85 -11.08
C CYS A 78 12.73 -4.24 -12.53
N ARG A 79 13.28 -3.32 -13.33
CA ARG A 79 13.70 -3.62 -14.71
C ARG A 79 14.83 -4.63 -14.79
N ALA A 80 15.64 -4.73 -13.75
CA ALA A 80 16.73 -5.71 -13.64
C ALA A 80 16.30 -7.05 -13.02
N SER A 81 15.03 -7.21 -12.67
CA SER A 81 14.48 -8.40 -12.00
C SER A 81 13.18 -8.86 -12.65
N ASN A 82 13.05 -10.16 -12.88
CA ASN A 82 11.79 -10.76 -13.35
C ASN A 82 10.80 -11.03 -12.20
N GLN A 83 11.21 -10.82 -10.95
CA GLN A 83 10.40 -11.11 -9.77
C GLN A 83 9.79 -9.87 -9.11
N LEU A 84 10.37 -8.68 -9.33
CA LEU A 84 9.95 -7.46 -8.66
C LEU A 84 8.98 -6.66 -9.55
N HIS A 85 7.78 -6.41 -9.04
CA HIS A 85 6.72 -5.72 -9.75
C HIS A 85 6.22 -4.52 -8.93
N TYR A 86 6.74 -3.33 -9.21
CA TYR A 86 6.30 -2.08 -8.59
C TYR A 86 5.00 -1.60 -9.22
N LEU A 87 3.89 -1.85 -8.55
CA LEU A 87 2.55 -1.65 -9.12
C LEU A 87 2.23 -0.19 -9.45
N THR A 88 2.84 0.77 -8.76
CA THR A 88 2.63 2.19 -9.07
C THR A 88 3.12 2.56 -10.48
N ASP A 89 4.19 1.93 -10.96
CA ASP A 89 4.75 2.13 -12.32
C ASP A 89 4.06 1.28 -13.39
N LEU A 90 3.31 0.26 -13.02
CA LEU A 90 2.68 -0.68 -13.93
C LEU A 90 1.20 -0.33 -14.22
N SER A 91 0.71 -0.73 -15.38
CA SER A 91 -0.71 -0.84 -15.65
C SER A 91 -1.35 -1.97 -14.83
N ALA A 92 -2.68 -2.09 -14.87
CA ALA A 92 -3.36 -3.22 -14.25
C ALA A 92 -2.90 -4.56 -14.85
N LEU A 93 -2.61 -5.53 -13.98
CA LEU A 93 -2.15 -6.87 -14.36
C LEU A 93 -3.34 -7.84 -14.32
N ALA A 94 -3.57 -8.56 -15.42
CA ALA A 94 -4.53 -9.67 -15.41
C ALA A 94 -3.95 -10.83 -14.58
N VAL A 95 -4.65 -11.25 -13.53
CA VAL A 95 -4.24 -12.37 -12.67
C VAL A 95 -5.08 -13.63 -12.92
N SER A 96 -6.31 -13.46 -13.37
CA SER A 96 -7.16 -14.50 -13.92
C SER A 96 -8.21 -13.88 -14.86
N GLU A 97 -9.06 -14.67 -15.47
CA GLU A 97 -10.13 -14.16 -16.34
C GLU A 97 -11.01 -13.16 -15.58
N GLY A 98 -11.14 -11.94 -16.09
CA GLY A 98 -11.92 -10.86 -15.51
C GLY A 98 -11.44 -10.33 -14.14
N THR A 99 -10.26 -10.78 -13.65
CA THR A 99 -9.68 -10.38 -12.37
C THR A 99 -8.35 -9.67 -12.58
N TYR A 100 -8.22 -8.48 -12.01
CA TYR A 100 -7.05 -7.63 -12.17
C TYR A 100 -6.43 -7.23 -10.83
N LEU A 101 -5.09 -7.17 -10.82
CA LEU A 101 -4.27 -6.60 -9.75
C LEU A 101 -3.72 -5.27 -10.21
N LEU A 102 -3.85 -4.24 -9.39
CA LEU A 102 -3.20 -2.95 -9.61
C LEU A 102 -2.80 -2.33 -8.27
N GLY A 103 -1.97 -1.30 -8.32
CA GLY A 103 -1.58 -0.60 -7.09
C GLY A 103 -1.15 0.83 -7.37
N GLU A 104 -1.15 1.58 -6.30
CA GLU A 104 -0.68 2.96 -6.20
C GLU A 104 -0.09 3.14 -4.81
N ASP A 105 1.04 3.83 -4.67
CA ASP A 105 1.63 4.07 -3.35
C ASP A 105 0.58 4.62 -2.37
N GLY A 106 -0.22 5.58 -2.86
CA GLY A 106 -1.21 6.25 -2.05
C GLY A 106 -0.53 7.18 -1.03
N TRP A 107 -1.12 8.33 -0.79
CA TRP A 107 -0.55 9.28 0.17
C TRP A 107 -1.67 9.92 0.98
N ALA A 108 -1.49 9.98 2.31
CA ALA A 108 -2.37 10.77 3.17
C ALA A 108 -2.33 12.23 2.72
N ASP A 109 -3.48 12.85 2.52
CA ASP A 109 -3.59 14.06 1.69
C ASP A 109 -4.18 15.28 2.41
N GLY A 110 -4.40 15.18 3.72
CA GLY A 110 -4.94 16.26 4.53
C GLY A 110 -6.39 16.62 4.21
N THR A 111 -7.12 15.82 3.43
CA THR A 111 -8.53 16.09 3.06
C THR A 111 -9.54 15.49 4.03
N VAL A 112 -9.10 14.56 4.86
CA VAL A 112 -9.93 13.91 5.89
C VAL A 112 -9.46 14.38 7.26
N GLY A 113 -10.39 14.71 8.16
CA GLY A 113 -10.07 15.27 9.48
C GLY A 113 -9.82 16.77 9.46
N ASN A 114 -9.15 17.28 10.49
CA ASN A 114 -8.90 18.71 10.66
C ASN A 114 -7.40 19.03 10.64
N TYR A 115 -6.84 19.20 9.44
CA TYR A 115 -5.42 19.50 9.27
C TYR A 115 -4.98 20.76 10.01
N ASP A 116 -5.79 21.83 9.97
CA ASP A 116 -5.36 23.15 10.47
C ASP A 116 -5.33 23.23 12.00
N GLU A 117 -6.11 22.40 12.68
CA GLU A 117 -6.14 22.31 14.14
C GLU A 117 -5.32 21.12 14.67
N SER A 118 -4.78 20.29 13.79
CA SER A 118 -4.01 19.12 14.19
C SER A 118 -2.72 19.51 14.90
N THR A 119 -2.44 18.80 15.98
CA THR A 119 -1.19 18.92 16.75
C THR A 119 -0.14 17.90 16.32
N ILE A 120 -0.45 17.06 15.33
CA ILE A 120 0.43 16.00 14.87
C ILE A 120 1.54 16.54 13.99
N HIS A 121 2.74 16.07 14.26
CA HIS A 121 3.93 16.34 13.45
C HIS A 121 4.60 15.01 13.10
N LEU A 122 4.52 14.61 11.82
CA LEU A 122 5.11 13.36 11.37
C LEU A 122 6.60 13.49 11.08
N ASN A 123 7.30 12.39 11.29
CA ASN A 123 8.71 12.25 10.85
C ASN A 123 8.88 12.46 9.34
N ASP A 124 7.85 12.24 8.54
CA ASP A 124 7.84 12.46 7.09
C ASP A 124 8.31 13.86 6.72
N PHE A 125 7.85 14.86 7.47
CA PHE A 125 8.19 16.26 7.23
C PHE A 125 9.68 16.58 7.45
N GLU A 126 10.32 15.82 8.36
CA GLU A 126 11.73 15.97 8.69
C GLU A 126 12.63 14.97 7.95
N ARG A 127 12.09 13.88 7.44
CA ARG A 127 12.89 12.80 6.88
C ARG A 127 12.81 12.67 5.37
N ILE A 128 11.77 13.22 4.71
CA ILE A 128 11.63 13.20 3.26
C ILE A 128 12.11 14.52 2.67
N GLY A 129 13.03 14.45 1.72
CA GLY A 129 13.70 15.63 1.14
C GLY A 129 12.74 16.63 0.51
N ASP A 130 11.67 16.17 -0.11
CA ASP A 130 10.64 17.03 -0.72
C ASP A 130 9.89 17.89 0.30
N PHE A 131 9.59 17.37 1.50
CA PHE A 131 8.96 18.14 2.57
C PHE A 131 9.94 19.12 3.21
N LYS A 132 11.20 18.70 3.42
CA LYS A 132 12.26 19.61 3.90
C LYS A 132 12.45 20.78 2.96
N ALA A 133 12.46 20.52 1.66
CA ALA A 133 12.74 21.54 0.64
C ALA A 133 11.64 22.61 0.54
N CYS A 134 10.36 22.26 0.78
CA CYS A 134 9.25 23.20 0.67
C CYS A 134 8.93 23.94 1.97
N GLY A 135 9.38 23.44 3.13
CA GLY A 135 9.11 23.99 4.45
C GLY A 135 7.65 23.88 4.93
N GLN A 136 7.45 24.16 6.21
CA GLN A 136 6.20 23.89 6.93
C GLN A 136 4.96 24.54 6.31
N PHE A 137 5.07 25.76 5.82
CA PHE A 137 3.92 26.49 5.24
C PHE A 137 3.38 25.87 3.95
N ALA A 138 4.18 25.05 3.26
CA ALA A 138 3.79 24.38 2.03
C ALA A 138 3.41 22.90 2.22
N TRP A 139 3.58 22.32 3.42
CA TRP A 139 3.32 20.90 3.65
C TRP A 139 1.87 20.48 3.33
N LYS A 140 0.90 21.30 3.74
CA LYS A 140 -0.51 21.04 3.45
C LYS A 140 -0.77 20.94 1.95
N GLN A 141 -0.22 21.88 1.18
CA GLN A 141 -0.36 21.86 -0.27
C GLN A 141 0.37 20.66 -0.87
N LYS A 142 1.57 20.35 -0.40
CA LYS A 142 2.35 19.19 -0.84
C LYS A 142 1.61 17.88 -0.60
N LEU A 143 0.98 17.69 0.57
CA LEU A 143 0.14 16.53 0.85
C LEU A 143 -1.03 16.43 -0.13
N LYS A 144 -1.74 17.53 -0.37
CA LYS A 144 -2.85 17.58 -1.33
C LYS A 144 -2.41 17.23 -2.74
N ASP A 145 -1.25 17.72 -3.17
CA ASP A 145 -0.69 17.45 -4.50
C ASP A 145 -0.33 15.96 -4.64
N LEU A 146 0.31 15.37 -3.62
CA LEU A 146 0.62 13.95 -3.59
C LEU A 146 -0.63 13.06 -3.65
N GLY A 147 -1.66 13.39 -2.87
CA GLY A 147 -2.93 12.67 -2.90
C GLY A 147 -3.66 12.81 -4.23
N SER A 148 -3.66 14.03 -4.81
CA SER A 148 -4.26 14.29 -6.12
C SER A 148 -3.58 13.51 -7.24
N GLU A 149 -2.24 13.47 -7.20
CA GLU A 149 -1.45 12.72 -8.18
C GLU A 149 -1.70 11.20 -8.05
N SER A 150 -1.72 10.67 -6.82
CA SER A 150 -2.04 9.26 -6.54
C SER A 150 -3.44 8.90 -7.05
N ALA A 151 -4.44 9.72 -6.72
CA ALA A 151 -5.82 9.51 -7.16
C ALA A 151 -5.94 9.56 -8.69
N LYS A 152 -5.24 10.47 -9.36
CA LYS A 152 -5.22 10.57 -10.83
C LYS A 152 -4.62 9.32 -11.47
N ARG A 153 -3.47 8.84 -10.98
CA ARG A 153 -2.85 7.61 -11.49
C ARG A 153 -3.76 6.40 -11.30
N LEU A 154 -4.37 6.27 -10.12
CA LEU A 154 -5.31 5.19 -9.84
C LEU A 154 -6.53 5.23 -10.76
N ARG A 155 -7.17 6.40 -10.95
CA ARG A 155 -8.30 6.56 -11.90
C ARG A 155 -7.90 6.09 -13.30
N THR A 156 -6.75 6.55 -13.81
CA THR A 156 -6.28 6.16 -15.13
C THR A 156 -6.17 4.63 -15.28
N LYS A 157 -5.66 3.93 -14.26
CA LYS A 157 -5.56 2.47 -14.27
C LYS A 157 -6.94 1.80 -14.24
N LEU A 158 -7.85 2.32 -13.41
CA LEU A 158 -9.22 1.80 -13.29
C LEU A 158 -10.04 2.02 -14.57
N GLU A 159 -9.90 3.17 -15.23
CA GLU A 159 -10.55 3.50 -16.50
C GLU A 159 -10.08 2.62 -17.66
N GLN A 160 -8.83 2.14 -17.61
CA GLN A 160 -8.24 1.26 -18.61
C GLN A 160 -8.62 -0.21 -18.45
N LEU A 161 -9.33 -0.57 -17.38
CA LEU A 161 -9.77 -1.95 -17.19
C LEU A 161 -10.79 -2.37 -18.25
N PRO A 162 -10.67 -3.60 -18.79
CA PRO A 162 -11.62 -4.14 -19.75
C PRO A 162 -13.06 -4.13 -19.22
N ALA A 163 -14.03 -4.07 -20.15
CA ALA A 163 -15.45 -4.02 -19.78
C ALA A 163 -15.91 -5.27 -19.02
N GLU A 164 -15.33 -6.42 -19.33
CA GLU A 164 -15.59 -7.72 -18.71
C GLU A 164 -14.97 -7.88 -17.32
N THR A 165 -14.22 -6.89 -16.84
CA THR A 165 -13.63 -6.95 -15.49
C THR A 165 -14.73 -7.00 -14.42
N HIS A 166 -14.72 -8.03 -13.61
CA HIS A 166 -15.69 -8.24 -12.52
C HIS A 166 -15.04 -8.24 -11.14
N GLN A 167 -13.69 -8.24 -11.07
CA GLN A 167 -12.97 -8.25 -9.80
C GLN A 167 -11.64 -7.51 -9.91
N VAL A 168 -11.36 -6.68 -8.91
CA VAL A 168 -10.11 -5.89 -8.84
C VAL A 168 -9.52 -5.98 -7.44
N LEU A 169 -8.25 -6.35 -7.36
CA LEU A 169 -7.43 -6.22 -6.17
C LEU A 169 -6.56 -4.96 -6.29
N VAL A 170 -6.69 -4.06 -5.35
CA VAL A 170 -5.93 -2.80 -5.32
C VAL A 170 -4.98 -2.81 -4.12
N LEU A 171 -3.71 -2.56 -4.36
CA LEU A 171 -2.75 -2.30 -3.30
C LEU A 171 -2.54 -0.80 -3.14
N THR A 172 -2.58 -0.31 -1.90
CA THR A 172 -2.14 1.05 -1.54
C THR A 172 -1.44 1.01 -0.18
N HIS A 173 -0.64 2.03 0.13
CA HIS A 173 -0.01 2.07 1.45
C HIS A 173 -0.93 2.71 2.49
N ALA A 174 -1.28 3.98 2.31
CA ALA A 174 -2.17 4.66 3.24
C ALA A 174 -3.63 4.19 3.05
N PRO A 175 -4.39 3.98 4.14
CA PRO A 175 -5.81 3.67 4.08
C PRO A 175 -6.59 4.71 3.27
N PRO A 176 -7.44 4.31 2.30
CA PRO A 176 -8.16 5.27 1.46
C PRO A 176 -9.39 5.88 2.15
N PHE A 177 -9.77 5.41 3.33
CA PHE A 177 -10.94 5.87 4.08
C PHE A 177 -10.64 5.92 5.57
N ARG A 178 -11.32 6.81 6.29
CA ARG A 178 -11.23 6.90 7.75
C ARG A 178 -11.64 5.58 8.41
N GLU A 179 -12.68 4.94 7.91
CA GLU A 179 -13.22 3.68 8.41
C GLU A 179 -12.23 2.51 8.28
N ALA A 180 -11.25 2.63 7.38
CA ALA A 180 -10.17 1.66 7.21
C ALA A 180 -8.88 2.04 7.95
N CYS A 181 -8.82 3.24 8.56
CA CYS A 181 -7.65 3.73 9.27
C CYS A 181 -7.75 3.32 10.76
N TRP A 182 -7.32 2.09 11.05
CA TRP A 182 -7.46 1.46 12.37
C TRP A 182 -6.27 1.76 13.28
N TYR A 183 -6.55 1.97 14.57
CA TYR A 183 -5.57 2.05 15.64
C TYR A 183 -6.17 1.51 16.94
N GLU A 184 -5.57 0.48 17.54
CA GLU A 184 -6.03 -0.14 18.79
C GLU A 184 -7.54 -0.48 18.82
N GLY A 185 -8.05 -1.04 17.72
CA GLY A 185 -9.45 -1.46 17.60
C GLY A 185 -10.45 -0.31 17.35
N LYS A 186 -9.97 0.90 17.08
CA LYS A 186 -10.79 2.08 16.75
C LYS A 186 -10.33 2.69 15.44
N THR A 187 -11.20 3.42 14.78
CA THR A 187 -10.83 4.24 13.62
C THR A 187 -10.23 5.58 14.07
N THR A 188 -9.40 6.16 13.22
CA THR A 188 -8.68 7.41 13.48
C THR A 188 -9.62 8.60 13.73
N ASP A 189 -9.17 9.56 14.53
CA ASP A 189 -9.85 10.82 14.82
C ASP A 189 -9.49 11.95 13.84
N ASP A 190 -10.06 13.15 14.04
CA ASP A 190 -9.81 14.31 13.19
C ASP A 190 -8.40 14.87 13.32
N ASN A 191 -7.69 14.55 14.40
CA ASN A 191 -6.33 15.01 14.64
C ASN A 191 -5.30 14.21 13.82
N TRP A 192 -5.49 12.88 13.70
CA TRP A 192 -4.57 11.97 13.01
C TRP A 192 -4.94 11.74 11.54
N ALA A 193 -6.25 11.74 11.21
CA ALA A 193 -6.74 11.41 9.87
C ALA A 193 -6.07 12.21 8.74
N PRO A 194 -5.70 13.50 8.88
CA PRO A 194 -5.05 14.26 7.82
C PRO A 194 -3.73 13.64 7.33
N PHE A 195 -3.06 12.89 8.18
CA PHE A 195 -1.73 12.33 7.93
C PHE A 195 -1.74 10.81 7.69
N PHE A 196 -2.92 10.17 7.85
CA PHE A 196 -3.04 8.72 7.73
C PHE A 196 -4.07 8.27 6.70
N VAL A 197 -4.89 9.17 6.16
CA VAL A 197 -5.96 8.81 5.22
C VAL A 197 -5.70 9.42 3.83
N ALA A 198 -5.68 8.56 2.82
CA ALA A 198 -5.57 8.92 1.41
C ALA A 198 -6.97 9.21 0.82
N GLY A 199 -7.62 10.28 1.27
CA GLY A 199 -9.03 10.57 0.98
C GLY A 199 -9.34 10.73 -0.51
N GLN A 200 -8.44 11.32 -1.29
CA GLN A 200 -8.63 11.48 -2.74
C GLN A 200 -8.54 10.13 -3.48
N VAL A 201 -7.71 9.20 -2.99
CA VAL A 201 -7.67 7.81 -3.48
C VAL A 201 -9.00 7.11 -3.16
N GLY A 202 -9.53 7.29 -1.95
CA GLY A 202 -10.85 6.80 -1.55
C GLY A 202 -11.97 7.30 -2.45
N ASN A 203 -11.96 8.59 -2.79
CA ASN A 203 -12.93 9.18 -3.72
C ASN A 203 -12.86 8.54 -5.12
N ALA A 204 -11.64 8.27 -5.63
CA ALA A 204 -11.46 7.61 -6.92
C ALA A 204 -12.01 6.17 -6.92
N LEU A 205 -11.81 5.43 -5.83
CA LEU A 205 -12.36 4.08 -5.66
C LEU A 205 -13.90 4.10 -5.58
N MET A 206 -14.49 5.01 -4.81
CA MET A 206 -15.94 5.14 -4.70
C MET A 206 -16.59 5.51 -6.04
N GLU A 207 -15.98 6.42 -6.78
CA GLU A 207 -16.41 6.80 -8.12
C GLU A 207 -16.43 5.60 -9.06
N PHE A 208 -15.33 4.85 -9.14
CA PHE A 208 -15.25 3.63 -9.94
C PHE A 208 -16.30 2.60 -9.54
N CYS A 209 -16.46 2.32 -8.26
CA CYS A 209 -17.44 1.36 -7.75
C CYS A 209 -18.89 1.76 -8.05
N SER A 210 -19.18 3.05 -8.08
CA SER A 210 -20.50 3.58 -8.46
C SER A 210 -20.77 3.39 -9.95
N LEU A 211 -19.77 3.57 -10.81
CA LEU A 211 -19.85 3.39 -12.26
C LEU A 211 -19.87 1.91 -12.67
N ARG A 212 -19.28 1.03 -11.87
CA ARG A 212 -19.14 -0.41 -12.13
C ARG A 212 -19.72 -1.23 -10.95
N PRO A 213 -21.05 -1.21 -10.71
CA PRO A 213 -21.66 -1.86 -9.53
C PRO A 213 -21.46 -3.38 -9.50
N ASP A 214 -21.30 -4.02 -10.66
CA ASP A 214 -21.08 -5.46 -10.78
C ASP A 214 -19.59 -5.84 -10.61
N CYS A 215 -18.68 -4.89 -10.58
CA CYS A 215 -17.25 -5.12 -10.35
C CYS A 215 -16.95 -5.03 -8.86
N LYS A 216 -16.44 -6.11 -8.27
CA LYS A 216 -16.00 -6.14 -6.86
C LYS A 216 -14.59 -5.58 -6.75
N VAL A 217 -14.39 -4.66 -5.81
CA VAL A 217 -13.08 -4.07 -5.50
C VAL A 217 -12.69 -4.43 -4.09
N THR A 218 -11.51 -5.02 -3.95
CA THR A 218 -10.88 -5.28 -2.66
C THR A 218 -9.59 -4.46 -2.59
N VAL A 219 -9.46 -3.66 -1.54
CA VAL A 219 -8.27 -2.85 -1.29
C VAL A 219 -7.48 -3.46 -0.14
N LEU A 220 -6.18 -3.58 -0.32
CA LEU A 220 -5.23 -3.93 0.73
C LEU A 220 -4.37 -2.69 1.04
N CYS A 221 -4.26 -2.35 2.31
CA CYS A 221 -3.43 -1.23 2.76
C CYS A 221 -2.71 -1.55 4.08
N GLY A 222 -1.85 -0.66 4.53
CA GLY A 222 -1.06 -0.77 5.76
C GLY A 222 -1.01 0.55 6.53
N HIS A 223 0.19 1.09 6.77
CA HIS A 223 0.51 2.40 7.34
C HIS A 223 0.20 2.56 8.83
N THR A 224 -0.95 2.13 9.30
CA THR A 224 -1.39 2.30 10.69
C THR A 224 -0.82 1.24 11.65
N HIS A 225 -0.22 0.18 11.12
CA HIS A 225 0.28 -0.99 11.87
C HIS A 225 -0.77 -1.77 12.65
N HIS A 226 -2.06 -1.47 12.49
CA HIS A 226 -3.17 -2.15 13.15
C HIS A 226 -4.14 -2.73 12.13
N ALA A 227 -4.45 -4.02 12.29
CA ALA A 227 -5.36 -4.72 11.39
C ALA A 227 -6.81 -4.25 11.54
N GLY A 228 -7.53 -4.28 10.43
CA GLY A 228 -8.96 -4.03 10.43
C GLY A 228 -9.60 -4.18 9.06
N ILE A 229 -10.93 -4.27 9.07
CA ILE A 229 -11.72 -4.43 7.84
C ILE A 229 -12.80 -3.35 7.81
N ALA A 230 -12.96 -2.71 6.66
CA ALA A 230 -14.01 -1.74 6.40
C ALA A 230 -14.77 -2.10 5.12
N LYS A 231 -16.10 -2.04 5.16
CA LYS A 231 -16.96 -2.21 4.00
C LYS A 231 -17.51 -0.85 3.60
N MET A 232 -17.02 -0.30 2.49
CA MET A 232 -17.35 1.07 2.07
C MET A 232 -18.56 1.13 1.14
N ALA A 233 -18.78 0.08 0.35
CA ALA A 233 -19.95 -0.09 -0.51
C ALA A 233 -20.30 -1.57 -0.66
N ALA A 234 -21.39 -1.90 -1.35
CA ALA A 234 -21.80 -3.27 -1.60
C ALA A 234 -20.68 -4.06 -2.34
N ASN A 235 -19.94 -3.36 -3.20
CA ASN A 235 -18.86 -3.88 -4.03
C ASN A 235 -17.46 -3.36 -3.66
N LEU A 236 -17.26 -2.70 -2.51
CA LEU A 236 -15.98 -2.17 -2.07
C LEU A 236 -15.67 -2.57 -0.62
N GLY A 237 -14.62 -3.37 -0.45
CA GLY A 237 -14.05 -3.73 0.84
C GLY A 237 -12.60 -3.30 0.97
N VAL A 238 -12.17 -2.93 2.18
CA VAL A 238 -10.79 -2.54 2.51
C VAL A 238 -10.29 -3.40 3.66
N TYR A 239 -9.09 -3.95 3.49
CA TYR A 239 -8.37 -4.71 4.50
C TYR A 239 -7.09 -3.97 4.83
N THR A 240 -6.96 -3.56 6.08
CA THR A 240 -5.74 -2.93 6.62
C THR A 240 -4.95 -3.99 7.36
N GLY A 241 -3.69 -4.16 6.99
CA GLY A 241 -2.79 -5.12 7.63
C GLY A 241 -2.14 -4.54 8.86
N ALA A 242 -1.83 -5.40 9.84
CA ALA A 242 -0.98 -5.06 10.96
C ALA A 242 0.50 -5.14 10.58
N ALA A 243 1.34 -4.50 11.36
CA ALA A 243 2.79 -4.63 11.24
C ALA A 243 3.48 -4.40 12.59
N VAL A 244 4.51 -5.18 12.85
CA VAL A 244 5.45 -4.94 13.96
C VAL A 244 6.81 -4.65 13.36
N PRO A 245 7.37 -3.45 13.53
CA PRO A 245 8.69 -3.11 13.00
C PRO A 245 9.76 -4.12 13.44
N GLY A 246 10.57 -4.59 12.49
CA GLY A 246 11.61 -5.60 12.76
C GLY A 246 11.10 -7.05 12.86
N HIS A 247 9.80 -7.28 12.71
CA HIS A 247 9.20 -8.62 12.75
C HIS A 247 8.33 -8.84 11.51
N PRO A 248 8.92 -9.23 10.37
CA PRO A 248 8.16 -9.48 9.16
C PRO A 248 7.21 -10.65 9.37
N ASN A 249 5.95 -10.46 8.97
CA ASN A 249 4.89 -11.46 9.11
C ASN A 249 4.09 -11.64 7.84
N ILE A 250 3.30 -12.70 7.76
CA ILE A 250 2.30 -12.95 6.72
C ILE A 250 0.93 -12.61 7.33
N GLU A 251 0.37 -11.49 6.91
CA GLU A 251 -0.89 -10.97 7.46
C GLU A 251 -2.10 -11.78 7.01
N ALA A 252 -2.11 -12.22 5.76
CA ALA A 252 -3.24 -12.93 5.20
C ALA A 252 -2.84 -13.75 3.96
N THR A 253 -3.63 -14.76 3.66
CA THR A 253 -3.68 -15.40 2.34
C THR A 253 -4.86 -14.86 1.55
N ILE A 254 -4.61 -14.49 0.28
CA ILE A 254 -5.61 -13.96 -0.63
C ILE A 254 -5.85 -15.01 -1.70
N THR A 255 -7.08 -15.49 -1.80
CA THR A 255 -7.50 -16.40 -2.87
C THR A 255 -8.37 -15.65 -3.86
N MET A 256 -7.95 -15.65 -5.13
CA MET A 256 -8.67 -15.04 -6.24
C MET A 256 -9.24 -16.14 -7.13
N ALA A 257 -10.46 -16.56 -6.84
CA ALA A 257 -11.22 -17.45 -7.71
C ALA A 257 -12.05 -16.65 -8.72
N SER A 258 -12.48 -17.26 -9.81
CA SER A 258 -13.17 -16.62 -10.95
C SER A 258 -14.36 -15.70 -10.59
N HIS A 259 -14.95 -15.84 -9.41
CA HIS A 259 -16.09 -15.00 -8.96
C HIS A 259 -16.02 -14.57 -7.49
N ALA A 260 -14.95 -14.91 -6.79
CA ALA A 260 -14.79 -14.57 -5.37
C ALA A 260 -13.33 -14.28 -5.04
N LEU A 261 -13.10 -13.15 -4.35
CA LEU A 261 -11.85 -12.84 -3.69
C LEU A 261 -12.09 -13.00 -2.19
N THR A 262 -11.28 -13.84 -1.56
CA THR A 262 -11.30 -14.02 -0.11
C THR A 262 -9.97 -13.64 0.48
N VAL A 263 -10.00 -12.92 1.59
CA VAL A 263 -8.83 -12.58 2.39
C VAL A 263 -8.97 -13.33 3.71
N VAL A 264 -8.05 -14.24 3.97
CA VAL A 264 -8.00 -15.05 5.20
C VAL A 264 -6.83 -14.56 6.03
N PRO A 265 -7.08 -13.82 7.11
CA PRO A 265 -6.02 -13.38 8.02
C PRO A 265 -5.29 -14.58 8.65
N HIS A 266 -3.98 -14.45 8.79
CA HIS A 266 -3.18 -15.37 9.60
C HIS A 266 -3.21 -14.85 11.04
N ASN A 267 -3.87 -15.61 11.94
CA ASN A 267 -3.73 -15.36 13.36
C ASN A 267 -2.42 -15.99 13.82
N ASP A 268 -1.36 -15.19 13.99
CA ASP A 268 -0.20 -15.64 14.76
C ASP A 268 -0.59 -15.62 16.25
N ALA A 269 -1.41 -16.60 16.63
CA ALA A 269 -1.48 -17.02 18.02
C ALA A 269 -0.50 -18.20 18.14
N GLU A 270 0.74 -17.87 18.55
CA GLU A 270 1.65 -18.65 19.39
C GLU A 270 3.13 -18.30 19.11
#